data_8879255fab851d2597a9b299e92b7d9b
#
_entry.id   8879255fab851d2597a9b299e92b7d9b
#
_cell.length_a   1.000
_cell.length_b   1.000
_cell.length_c   1.000
_cell.angle_alpha   90.00
_cell.angle_beta   90.00
_cell.angle_gamma   90.00
#
_symmetry.space_group_name_H-M   'P 1'
#
loop_
_entity.id
_entity.type
_entity.pdbx_description
1 polymer ?
#
loop_
_entity_poly.entity_id
_entity_poly.type
_entity_poly.pdbx_seq_one_letter_code
_entity_poly.pdbx_strand_id
1 'polypeptide(L)'
;MRNLKEEPIQTLFLGTDWESTQILNALYNDKRFKITGVITNEDKPVGRKQVLTPSKVKEFATENNIEVYHTNSDTEKYKEALKRFNPELIVCIAFGEILPDFFIEYPKYKSINIHFSILPKYRGAVPVQ
;
A
#
# COMPACT_ATOMS: atom_id res chain seq x y z
N MET A 1 22.36 -3.76 -11.72
CA MET A 1 21.41 -4.60 -12.43
C MET A 1 21.20 -5.94 -11.74
N ARG A 2 19.96 -6.35 -11.60
CA ARG A 2 19.69 -7.65 -11.01
C ARG A 2 19.82 -8.74 -12.05
N ASN A 3 20.33 -9.88 -11.65
CA ASN A 3 20.37 -11.04 -12.50
C ASN A 3 19.40 -12.09 -11.95
N LEU A 4 19.35 -13.25 -12.54
CA LEU A 4 18.40 -14.27 -12.14
C LEU A 4 18.59 -14.79 -10.74
N LYS A 5 19.75 -14.57 -10.16
CA LYS A 5 20.05 -15.02 -8.81
C LYS A 5 19.93 -13.94 -7.77
N GLU A 6 19.62 -12.74 -8.22
CA GLU A 6 19.50 -11.64 -7.28
C GLU A 6 18.23 -11.81 -6.45
N GLU A 7 18.30 -11.29 -5.26
CA GLU A 7 17.17 -11.40 -4.35
C GLU A 7 16.02 -10.55 -4.82
N PRO A 8 14.81 -10.90 -4.42
CA PRO A 8 13.65 -10.12 -4.81
C PRO A 8 13.71 -8.71 -4.25
N ILE A 9 13.01 -7.81 -4.89
CA ILE A 9 12.95 -6.41 -4.49
C ILE A 9 12.12 -6.30 -3.22
N GLN A 10 12.71 -5.74 -2.17
CA GLN A 10 12.03 -5.52 -0.89
C GLN A 10 11.00 -4.43 -1.09
N THR A 11 9.73 -4.78 -0.97
CA THR A 11 8.63 -3.89 -1.35
C THR A 11 7.72 -3.61 -0.17
N LEU A 12 7.44 -2.34 0.05
CA LEU A 12 6.46 -1.89 1.04
C LEU A 12 5.21 -1.47 0.29
N PHE A 13 4.08 -2.01 0.68
CA PHE A 13 2.83 -1.76 0.00
C PHE A 13 1.91 -0.91 0.85
N LEU A 14 1.26 0.09 0.25
CA LEU A 14 0.29 0.94 0.93
C LEU A 14 -1.04 0.88 0.20
N GLY A 15 -2.10 0.63 0.93
CA GLY A 15 -3.42 0.57 0.33
C GLY A 15 -4.48 0.22 1.34
N THR A 16 -5.72 0.21 0.92
CA THR A 16 -6.84 0.04 1.85
C THR A 16 -7.88 -0.96 1.37
N ASP A 17 -8.45 -0.75 0.20
CA ASP A 17 -9.65 -1.45 -0.17
C ASP A 17 -9.41 -2.60 -1.14
N TRP A 18 -10.52 -3.13 -1.65
CA TRP A 18 -10.50 -4.35 -2.42
C TRP A 18 -9.61 -4.24 -3.66
N GLU A 19 -9.67 -3.10 -4.34
CA GLU A 19 -8.87 -2.89 -5.54
C GLU A 19 -7.37 -2.97 -5.21
N SER A 20 -7.00 -2.43 -4.06
CA SER A 20 -5.60 -2.49 -3.63
C SER A 20 -5.17 -3.93 -3.42
N THR A 21 -6.04 -4.78 -2.89
CA THR A 21 -5.67 -6.16 -2.64
C THR A 21 -5.41 -6.93 -3.93
N GLN A 22 -6.04 -6.53 -5.04
CA GLN A 22 -5.79 -7.19 -6.33
C GLN A 22 -4.34 -7.01 -6.75
N ILE A 23 -3.84 -5.77 -6.60
CA ILE A 23 -2.45 -5.49 -6.95
C ILE A 23 -1.51 -6.13 -5.93
N LEU A 24 -1.86 -6.03 -4.65
CA LEU A 24 -1.04 -6.64 -3.60
C LEU A 24 -0.89 -8.14 -3.83
N ASN A 25 -1.98 -8.81 -4.18
CA ASN A 25 -1.95 -10.23 -4.43
C ASN A 25 -1.05 -10.57 -5.63
N ALA A 26 -1.12 -9.75 -6.68
CA ALA A 26 -0.28 -9.97 -7.85
C ALA A 26 1.20 -9.82 -7.49
N LEU A 27 1.54 -8.80 -6.72
CA LEU A 27 2.92 -8.60 -6.29
C LEU A 27 3.38 -9.71 -5.35
N TYR A 28 2.51 -10.10 -4.44
CA TYR A 28 2.83 -11.14 -3.47
C TYR A 28 3.18 -12.46 -4.14
N ASN A 29 2.51 -12.76 -5.25
CA ASN A 29 2.73 -14.01 -5.97
C ASN A 29 3.81 -13.90 -7.05
N ASP A 30 4.42 -12.75 -7.20
CA ASP A 30 5.47 -12.54 -8.20
C ASP A 30 6.83 -12.64 -7.53
N LYS A 31 7.63 -13.61 -7.96
CA LYS A 31 8.90 -13.91 -7.30
C LYS A 31 9.91 -12.77 -7.36
N ARG A 32 9.69 -11.78 -8.21
CA ARG A 32 10.59 -10.65 -8.31
C ARG A 32 10.43 -9.69 -7.12
N PHE A 33 9.36 -9.79 -6.39
CA PHE A 33 9.05 -8.89 -5.28
C PHE A 33 8.88 -9.66 -3.98
N LYS A 34 9.34 -9.06 -2.90
CA LYS A 34 9.06 -9.58 -1.57
C LYS A 34 8.32 -8.49 -0.81
N ILE A 35 7.08 -8.75 -0.45
CA ILE A 35 6.29 -7.79 0.33
C ILE A 35 6.75 -7.90 1.78
N THR A 36 7.46 -6.89 2.25
CA THR A 36 8.01 -6.91 3.61
C THR A 36 7.04 -6.35 4.63
N GLY A 37 6.07 -5.58 4.17
CA GLY A 37 5.06 -5.05 5.06
C GLY A 37 4.00 -4.33 4.26
N VAL A 38 2.89 -4.02 4.93
CA VAL A 38 1.85 -3.18 4.35
C VAL A 38 1.53 -2.06 5.32
N ILE A 39 1.24 -0.89 4.76
CA ILE A 39 0.70 0.23 5.53
C ILE A 39 -0.74 0.40 5.09
N THR A 40 -1.65 0.41 6.04
CA THR A 40 -3.07 0.52 5.75
C THR A 40 -3.75 1.27 6.88
N ASN A 41 -5.01 1.61 6.69
CA ASN A 41 -5.78 2.31 7.70
C ASN A 41 -6.10 1.40 8.87
N GLU A 42 -6.29 2.00 10.02
CA GLU A 42 -6.72 1.25 11.20
C GLU A 42 -8.15 0.74 11.00
N ASP A 43 -8.49 -0.26 11.80
CA ASP A 43 -9.84 -0.80 11.78
C ASP A 43 -10.86 0.32 11.98
N LYS A 44 -11.96 0.26 11.26
CA LYS A 44 -12.98 1.28 11.31
C LYS A 44 -14.33 0.69 11.64
N PRO A 45 -15.18 1.46 12.35
CA PRO A 45 -16.55 1.03 12.58
C PRO A 45 -17.29 0.96 11.25
N VAL A 46 -17.97 -0.14 11.03
CA VAL A 46 -18.69 -0.36 9.78
C VAL A 46 -20.08 -0.90 10.08
N GLY A 47 -21.04 -0.50 9.24
CA GLY A 47 -22.38 -0.98 9.31
C GLY A 47 -23.19 -0.37 10.45
N ARG A 48 -24.41 -0.86 10.61
CA ARG A 48 -25.33 -0.33 11.60
C ARG A 48 -24.81 -0.43 13.02
N LYS A 49 -24.16 -1.54 13.33
CA LYS A 49 -23.70 -1.81 14.68
C LYS A 49 -22.32 -1.26 14.94
N GLN A 50 -21.73 -0.55 13.98
CA GLN A 50 -20.41 0.07 14.16
C GLN A 50 -19.36 -0.95 14.62
N VAL A 51 -19.32 -2.09 13.95
CA VAL A 51 -18.34 -3.13 14.27
C VAL A 51 -17.00 -2.74 13.69
N LEU A 52 -15.95 -2.77 14.52
CA LEU A 52 -14.60 -2.47 14.07
C LEU A 52 -14.16 -3.51 13.05
N THR A 53 -13.84 -3.05 11.87
CA THR A 53 -13.55 -3.94 10.74
C THR A 53 -12.21 -3.55 10.13
N PRO A 54 -11.32 -4.51 9.90
CA PRO A 54 -10.03 -4.21 9.27
C PRO A 54 -10.20 -3.87 7.80
N SER A 55 -9.23 -3.14 7.27
CA SER A 55 -9.21 -2.88 5.83
C SER A 55 -9.02 -4.19 5.08
N LYS A 56 -9.35 -4.19 3.80
CA LYS A 56 -9.13 -5.39 2.97
C LYS A 56 -7.65 -5.71 2.86
N VAL A 57 -6.81 -4.70 2.81
CA VAL A 57 -5.36 -4.91 2.77
C VAL A 57 -4.89 -5.56 4.06
N LYS A 58 -5.41 -5.13 5.21
CA LYS A 58 -5.03 -5.73 6.48
C LYS A 58 -5.46 -7.20 6.54
N GLU A 59 -6.67 -7.50 6.04
CA GLU A 59 -7.13 -8.88 6.01
C GLU A 59 -6.18 -9.76 5.21
N PHE A 60 -5.81 -9.28 4.01
CA PHE A 60 -4.89 -10.02 3.16
C PHE A 60 -3.53 -10.23 3.84
N ALA A 61 -3.01 -9.17 4.43
CA ALA A 61 -1.69 -9.22 5.07
C ALA A 61 -1.71 -10.20 6.23
N THR A 62 -2.76 -10.15 7.04
CA THR A 62 -2.87 -11.02 8.20
C THR A 62 -2.94 -12.49 7.76
N GLU A 63 -3.69 -12.78 6.72
CA GLU A 63 -3.83 -14.15 6.21
C GLU A 63 -2.53 -14.69 5.65
N ASN A 64 -1.66 -13.81 5.18
CA ASN A 64 -0.41 -14.22 4.54
C ASN A 64 0.82 -13.92 5.38
N ASN A 65 0.62 -13.62 6.65
CA ASN A 65 1.69 -13.35 7.61
C ASN A 65 2.60 -12.20 7.19
N ILE A 66 2.00 -11.17 6.61
CA ILE A 66 2.72 -9.95 6.25
C ILE A 66 2.48 -8.93 7.36
N GLU A 67 3.54 -8.27 7.78
CA GLU A 67 3.44 -7.30 8.87
C GLU A 67 2.60 -6.09 8.46
N VAL A 68 1.75 -5.63 9.38
CA VAL A 68 0.85 -4.49 9.15
C VAL A 68 1.31 -3.30 9.98
N TYR A 69 1.25 -2.12 9.40
CA TYR A 69 1.65 -0.89 10.08
C TYR A 69 0.64 0.21 9.77
N HIS A 70 0.44 1.12 10.71
CA HIS A 70 -0.50 2.23 10.56
C HIS A 70 0.23 3.54 10.75
N THR A 71 0.14 4.44 9.79
CA THR A 71 0.82 5.74 9.86
C THR A 71 -0.08 6.86 10.34
N ASN A 72 -1.37 6.77 10.08
CA ASN A 72 -2.35 7.78 10.52
C ASN A 72 -1.93 9.21 10.19
N SER A 73 -1.35 9.40 9.02
CA SER A 73 -0.88 10.71 8.55
C SER A 73 0.17 11.34 9.47
N ASP A 74 0.84 10.54 10.28
CA ASP A 74 1.83 11.01 11.25
C ASP A 74 3.23 10.90 10.65
N THR A 75 3.90 12.04 10.51
CA THR A 75 5.23 12.11 9.92
C THR A 75 6.23 11.18 10.62
N GLU A 76 6.18 11.12 11.94
CA GLU A 76 7.11 10.26 12.68
C GLU A 76 6.86 8.78 12.40
N LYS A 77 5.61 8.41 12.20
CA LYS A 77 5.27 7.04 11.85
C LYS A 77 5.82 6.67 10.47
N TYR A 78 5.82 7.61 9.54
CA TYR A 78 6.42 7.35 8.23
C TYR A 78 7.93 7.14 8.35
N LYS A 79 8.58 7.89 9.24
CA LYS A 79 10.00 7.68 9.48
C LYS A 79 10.27 6.31 10.10
N GLU A 80 9.43 5.92 11.05
CA GLU A 80 9.56 4.61 11.69
C GLU A 80 9.36 3.48 10.69
N ALA A 81 8.40 3.64 9.79
CA ALA A 81 8.13 2.63 8.78
C ALA A 81 9.34 2.42 7.87
N LEU A 82 10.03 3.50 7.49
CA LEU A 82 11.23 3.38 6.67
C LEU A 82 12.33 2.61 7.41
N LYS A 83 12.51 2.89 8.69
CA LYS A 83 13.50 2.17 9.49
C LYS A 83 13.14 0.70 9.63
N ARG A 84 11.88 0.44 9.87
CA ARG A 84 11.42 -0.92 10.12
C ARG A 84 11.50 -1.80 8.88
N PHE A 85 11.04 -1.27 7.76
CA PHE A 85 10.92 -2.08 6.54
C PHE A 85 12.04 -1.89 5.56
N ASN A 86 12.76 -0.78 5.64
CA ASN A 86 13.88 -0.47 4.74
C ASN A 86 13.56 -0.85 3.28
N PRO A 87 12.50 -0.29 2.70
CA PRO A 87 12.06 -0.73 1.38
C PRO A 87 12.98 -0.29 0.27
N GLU A 88 13.08 -1.14 -0.75
CA GLU A 88 13.73 -0.78 -2.00
C GLU A 88 12.75 -0.20 -3.00
N LEU A 89 11.47 -0.49 -2.79
CA LEU A 89 10.38 -0.02 -3.64
C LEU A 89 9.15 0.20 -2.77
N ILE A 90 8.43 1.27 -3.04
CA ILE A 90 7.14 1.52 -2.40
C ILE A 90 6.06 1.50 -3.48
N VAL A 91 4.98 0.77 -3.22
CA VAL A 91 3.82 0.74 -4.12
C VAL A 91 2.61 1.22 -3.34
N CYS A 92 1.99 2.29 -3.80
CA CYS A 92 0.86 2.91 -3.11
C CYS A 92 -0.36 2.92 -4.03
N ILE A 93 -1.47 2.39 -3.53
CA ILE A 93 -2.69 2.28 -4.35
C ILE A 93 -3.88 2.73 -3.53
N ALA A 94 -4.48 3.86 -3.93
CA ALA A 94 -5.71 4.35 -3.32
C ALA A 94 -5.66 4.34 -1.80
N PHE A 95 -4.58 4.89 -1.24
CA PHE A 95 -4.35 4.78 0.19
C PHE A 95 -5.09 5.82 1.03
N GLY A 96 -5.23 7.03 0.53
CA GLY A 96 -6.00 8.05 1.22
C GLY A 96 -5.21 8.98 2.12
N GLU A 97 -3.93 8.77 2.29
CA GLU A 97 -3.06 9.70 3.01
C GLU A 97 -2.10 10.34 2.04
N ILE A 98 -1.67 11.57 2.37
CA ILE A 98 -0.66 12.25 1.59
C ILE A 98 0.69 11.81 2.09
N LEU A 99 1.48 11.22 1.21
CA LEU A 99 2.79 10.68 1.59
C LEU A 99 3.82 11.80 1.64
N PRO A 100 4.64 11.86 2.70
CA PRO A 100 5.73 12.85 2.75
C PRO A 100 6.75 12.62 1.64
N ASP A 101 7.33 13.71 1.14
CA ASP A 101 8.33 13.60 0.08
C ASP A 101 9.49 12.72 0.47
N PHE A 102 9.99 12.83 1.71
CA PHE A 102 11.12 12.00 2.14
C PHE A 102 10.80 10.53 2.08
N PHE A 103 9.53 10.17 2.31
CA PHE A 103 9.08 8.78 2.28
C PHE A 103 9.06 8.26 0.85
N ILE A 104 8.48 9.05 -0.05
CA ILE A 104 8.37 8.67 -1.46
C ILE A 104 9.75 8.47 -2.09
N GLU A 105 10.71 9.30 -1.72
CA GLU A 105 12.02 9.32 -2.37
C GLU A 105 13.04 8.40 -1.71
N TYR A 106 12.72 7.89 -0.54
CA TYR A 106 13.65 7.06 0.21
C TYR A 106 14.12 5.81 -0.56
N PRO A 107 13.23 5.03 -1.16
CA PRO A 107 13.64 3.75 -1.70
C PRO A 107 14.56 3.89 -2.92
N LYS A 108 15.44 2.90 -3.05
CA LYS A 108 16.35 2.82 -4.17
C LYS A 108 15.62 2.92 -5.51
N TYR A 109 14.48 2.26 -5.63
CA TYR A 109 13.68 2.27 -6.86
C TYR A 109 12.51 3.22 -6.79
N LYS A 110 12.49 4.08 -5.76
CA LYS A 110 11.48 5.11 -5.57
C LYS A 110 10.10 4.53 -5.29
N SER A 111 9.07 5.24 -5.67
CA SER A 111 7.71 4.87 -5.33
C SER A 111 6.83 4.90 -6.56
N ILE A 112 5.91 3.96 -6.60
CA ILE A 112 4.89 3.90 -7.65
C ILE A 112 3.57 4.19 -6.98
N ASN A 113 2.84 5.17 -7.51
CA ASN A 113 1.52 5.52 -6.99
C ASN A 113 0.51 5.26 -8.08
N ILE A 114 -0.33 4.26 -7.88
CA ILE A 114 -1.31 3.86 -8.88
C ILE A 114 -2.67 4.44 -8.54
N HIS A 115 -3.25 5.14 -9.49
CA HIS A 115 -4.59 5.68 -9.34
C HIS A 115 -5.53 4.94 -10.28
N PHE A 116 -6.63 4.48 -9.74
CA PHE A 116 -7.66 3.92 -10.60
C PHE A 116 -8.51 5.07 -11.11
N SER A 117 -8.58 5.16 -12.40
CA SER A 117 -9.42 6.14 -13.00
C SER A 117 -10.84 5.63 -12.94
N ILE A 118 -11.62 6.30 -12.22
CA ILE A 118 -13.00 5.93 -12.18
C ILE A 118 -13.72 6.73 -13.18
N LEU A 119 -13.59 6.37 -14.25
CA LEU A 119 -14.12 7.10 -15.25
C LEU A 119 -15.32 6.75 -15.53
N PRO A 120 -15.61 7.18 -15.73
CA PRO A 120 -16.18 8.18 -15.62
C PRO A 120 -17.03 8.00 -14.74
N LYS A 121 -16.75 7.40 -14.29
CA LYS A 121 -17.51 7.49 -13.38
C LYS A 121 -17.59 8.77 -13.04
N TYR A 122 -16.89 9.24 -13.35
CA TYR A 122 -16.83 10.27 -13.11
C TYR A 122 -16.54 11.02 -14.05
N ARG A 123 -16.48 10.73 -14.93
CA ARG A 123 -16.49 11.22 -15.74
C ARG A 123 -17.08 11.50 -16.28
N GLY A 124 -17.34 11.49 -15.96
CA GLY A 124 -18.04 11.75 -16.18
C GLY A 124 -18.23 12.36 -16.21
N ALA A 125 -18.23 12.64 -16.04
CA ALA A 125 -18.47 13.26 -15.90
C ALA A 125 -18.11 14.06 -15.98
N VAL A 126 -17.74 14.15 -15.97
CA VAL A 126 -17.57 14.73 -15.94
C VAL A 126 -17.16 15.30 -16.41
N PRO A 127 -17.14 15.35 -16.52
CA PRO A 127 -16.91 15.80 -16.79
C PRO A 127 -16.66 16.36 -17.25
N VAL A 128 -16.59 16.18 -17.14
CA VAL A 128 -16.66 16.45 -17.19
C VAL A 128 -16.52 16.90 -17.58
N GLN A 129 -16.30 17.01 -17.55
CA GLN A 129 -16.39 17.23 -17.61
C GLN A 129 -16.24 17.58 -17.73
#